data_7e114146c39b606e1987d5ad14e06d1f
#
_entry.id   7e114146c39b606e1987d5ad14e06d1f
#
_cell.length_a   1.000
_cell.length_b   1.000
_cell.length_c   1.000
_cell.angle_alpha   90.00
_cell.angle_beta   90.00
_cell.angle_gamma   90.00
#
_symmetry.space_group_name_H-M   'P 1'
#
loop_
_entity.id
_entity.type
_entity.pdbx_description
1 polymer ?
#
loop_
_entity_poly.entity_id
_entity_poly.type
_entity_poly.pdbx_seq_one_letter_code
_entity_poly.pdbx_strand_id
1 'polypeptide(L)' 'FWIDFKDRKIHIRYFAIRDGGGKFKGTMEVIQDVTDIMKLEGERRLLEWD' A
#
# COMPACT_ATOMS: atom_id res chain seq x y z
N PHE A 1 2.54 7.61 -4.16
CA PHE A 1 2.03 7.79 -5.52
C PHE A 1 1.40 6.51 -6.06
N TRP A 2 0.71 6.62 -7.18
CA TRP A 2 0.06 5.49 -7.80
C TRP A 2 0.16 5.59 -9.32
N ILE A 3 0.13 4.42 -9.97
CA ILE A 3 0.24 4.33 -11.42
C ILE A 3 -0.80 3.36 -11.97
N ASP A 4 -1.12 3.51 -13.23
CA ASP A 4 -1.84 2.50 -14.00
C ASP A 4 -0.81 1.64 -14.74
N PHE A 5 -0.93 0.34 -14.58
CA PHE A 5 -0.03 -0.60 -15.24
C PHE A 5 -0.82 -1.83 -15.70
N LYS A 6 -0.91 -2.02 -17.02
CA LYS A 6 -1.61 -3.17 -17.63
C LYS A 6 -3.01 -3.39 -17.04
N ASP A 7 -3.81 -2.32 -17.00
CA ASP A 7 -5.17 -2.32 -16.47
C ASP A 7 -5.26 -2.57 -14.97
N ARG A 8 -4.13 -2.49 -14.27
CA ARG A 8 -4.07 -2.60 -12.81
C ARG A 8 -3.72 -1.24 -12.22
N LYS A 9 -4.31 -0.96 -11.06
CA LYS A 9 -3.97 0.24 -10.29
C LYS A 9 -2.99 -0.15 -9.20
N ILE A 10 -1.79 0.41 -9.25
CA ILE A 10 -0.72 0.09 -8.33
C ILE A 10 -0.44 1.29 -7.43
N HIS A 11 -0.51 1.07 -6.12
CA HIS A 11 -0.15 2.06 -5.12
C HIS A 11 1.24 1.78 -4.60
N ILE A 12 2.10 2.80 -4.61
CA ILE A 12 3.51 2.67 -4.25
C ILE A 12 3.82 3.68 -3.15
N ARG A 13 4.45 3.20 -2.08
CA ARG A 13 4.87 4.03 -0.96
C ARG A 13 6.33 3.76 -0.63
N TYR A 14 7.04 4.81 -0.25
CA TYR A 14 8.42 4.70 0.20
C TYR A 14 8.53 5.21 1.63
N PHE A 15 9.30 4.50 2.43
CA PHE A 15 9.56 4.86 3.82
C PHE A 15 11.06 4.89 4.06
N ALA A 16 11.53 5.95 4.73
CA ALA A 16 12.91 5.99 5.19
C ALA A 16 13.04 5.08 6.41
N ILE A 17 14.07 4.23 6.39
CA ILE A 17 14.42 3.39 7.53
C ILE A 17 15.53 4.10 8.29
N ARG A 18 15.32 4.33 9.59
CA ARG A 18 16.28 5.02 10.45
C ARG A 18 16.59 4.18 11.67
N ASP A 19 17.80 4.35 12.23
CA ASP A 19 18.17 3.69 13.47
C ASP A 19 17.62 4.47 14.68
N GLY A 20 17.92 3.98 15.89
CA GLY A 20 17.44 4.60 17.12
C GLY A 20 17.94 6.02 17.37
N GLY A 21 19.03 6.42 16.69
CA GLY A 21 19.57 7.77 16.72
C GLY A 21 19.05 8.67 15.59
N GLY A 22 18.14 8.17 14.76
CA GLY A 22 17.59 8.91 13.65
C GLY A 22 18.44 8.88 12.38
N LYS A 23 19.51 8.09 12.35
CA LYS A 23 20.40 8.00 11.21
C LYS A 23 19.74 7.17 10.10
N PHE A 24 19.77 7.70 8.87
CA PHE A 24 19.21 7.02 7.71
C PHE A 24 19.95 5.71 7.43
N LYS A 25 19.21 4.62 7.29
CA LYS A 25 19.76 3.29 7.00
C LYS A 25 19.36 2.74 5.65
N GLY A 26 18.32 3.26 5.06
CA GLY A 26 17.86 2.79 3.77
C GLY A 26 16.41 3.18 3.52
N THR A 27 15.86 2.60 2.47
CA THR A 27 14.48 2.88 2.07
C THR A 27 13.72 1.58 1.93
N MET A 28 12.51 1.55 2.48
CA MET A 28 11.57 0.45 2.27
C MET A 28 10.53 0.88 1.26
N GLU A 29 10.31 0.04 0.25
CA GLU A 29 9.28 0.25 -0.76
C GLU A 29 8.14 -0.72 -0.51
N VAL A 30 6.91 -0.19 -0.50
CA VAL A 30 5.69 -1.01 -0.39
C VAL A 30 4.89 -0.82 -1.66
N ILE A 31 4.66 -1.92 -2.36
CA ILE A 31 3.90 -1.94 -3.60
C ILE A 31 2.63 -2.74 -3.37
N GLN A 32 1.50 -2.18 -3.72
CA GLN A 32 0.22 -2.85 -3.56
C GLN A 32 -0.65 -2.67 -4.79
N ASP A 33 -1.18 -3.76 -5.32
CA ASP A 33 -2.20 -3.72 -6.35
C ASP A 33 -3.53 -3.42 -5.66
N VAL A 34 -4.08 -2.26 -5.96
CA VAL A 34 -5.33 -1.79 -5.33
C VAL A 34 -6.50 -1.81 -6.30
N THR A 35 -6.37 -2.49 -7.43
CA THR A 35 -7.41 -2.53 -8.46
C THR A 35 -8.76 -2.94 -7.88
N ASP A 36 -8.80 -4.03 -7.13
CA ASP A 36 -10.04 -4.53 -6.56
C ASP A 36 -10.51 -3.67 -5.39
N ILE A 37 -9.57 -3.11 -4.63
CA ILE A 37 -9.89 -2.17 -3.54
C ILE A 37 -10.60 -0.94 -4.08
N MET A 38 -10.18 -0.45 -5.24
CA MET A 38 -10.79 0.73 -5.87
C MET A 38 -12.24 0.51 -6.30
N LYS A 39 -12.69 -0.73 -6.36
CA LYS A 39 -14.06 -1.09 -6.74
C LYS A 39 -15.00 -1.24 -5.55
N LEU A 40 -14.48 -1.10 -4.33
CA LEU A 40 -15.28 -1.25 -3.13
C LEU A 40 -16.30 -0.12 -3.01
N GLU A 41 -17.52 -0.49 -2.63
CA GLU A 41 -18.63 0.44 -2.41
C GLU A 41 -19.31 0.11 -1.08
N GLY A 42 -19.94 1.11 -0.49
CA GLY A 42 -20.62 0.94 0.78
C GLY A 42 -19.64 0.71 1.92
N GLU A 43 -20.01 -0.12 2.87
CA GLU A 43 -19.15 -0.46 3.99
C GLU A 43 -19.36 -1.90 4.46
N ARG A 44 -18.30 -2.46 5.00
CA ARG A 44 -18.34 -3.78 5.63
C ARG A 44 -17.53 -3.70 6.91
N ARG A 45 -18.24 -3.67 8.05
CA ARG A 45 -17.63 -3.47 9.37
C ARG A 45 -17.32 -4.75 10.10
N LEU A 46 -17.98 -5.85 9.73
CA LEU A 46 -17.83 -7.11 10.45
C LEU A 46 -16.93 -8.06 9.67
N LEU A 47 -16.06 -8.75 10.40
CA LEU A 47 -15.28 -9.85 9.84
C LEU A 47 -16.15 -11.10 9.78
N GLU A 48 -16.09 -11.79 8.65
CA GLU A 48 -16.75 -13.07 8.47
C GLU A 48 -15.68 -14.14 8.35
N TRP A 49 -15.87 -15.22 9.10
CA TRP A 49 -14.97 -16.35 9.09
C TRP A 49 -15.68 -17.57 8.50
N ASP A 50 -15.15 -18.08 7.41
CA ASP A 50 -15.68 -19.27 6.75
C ASP A 50 -14.99 -20.54 7.26
#